data_f201e20811e887316ed2b2b37d0664c3
#
_entry.id   f201e20811e887316ed2b2b37d0664c3
#
_cell.length_a   1.000
_cell.length_b   1.000
_cell.length_c   1.000
_cell.angle_alpha   90.00
_cell.angle_beta   90.00
_cell.angle_gamma   90.00
#
_symmetry.space_group_name_H-M   'P 1'
#
loop_
_entity.id
_entity.type
_entity.pdbx_description
1 polymer ?
#
loop_
_entity_poly.entity_id
_entity_poly.type
_entity_poly.pdbx_seq_one_letter_code
_entity_poly.pdbx_strand_id
1 'polypeptide(L)'
;LEPVDVVIHLAAVICAEKDADYDAVNYAAVADLLACIGRQSWKPRRLLFASSLAAAGPNPGGDGAHSESDEAQPVESYGRAKRAAELLVAKQPYATTSFRPPIVLGPGDPASLTLFQMARRLLAPLPAGAPQRLSFVDVFDLAEAIVAMANDGSDAHRLYFTSSEQRITNHELIRTIAAVQGKRVLVVPVPRPLLYLAMRVATAFSALTGVRNQLDEKQYRQMTEPSFVCTSARLTADTGWQAKTRLEDCVKRAAEGYAAAGLLPK
;
A
#
# COMPACT_ATOMS: atom_id res chain seq x y z
N LEU A 1 18.04 16.69 -17.26
CA LEU A 1 17.93 15.22 -17.19
C LEU A 1 18.49 14.62 -18.47
N GLU A 2 19.19 13.51 -18.37
CA GLU A 2 19.62 12.74 -19.54
C GLU A 2 18.43 11.99 -20.14
N PRO A 3 18.40 11.73 -21.46
CA PRO A 3 17.37 10.94 -22.09
C PRO A 3 17.29 9.53 -21.52
N VAL A 4 16.08 9.07 -21.22
CA VAL A 4 15.79 7.72 -20.74
C VAL A 4 14.54 7.17 -21.42
N ASP A 5 14.50 5.86 -21.65
CA ASP A 5 13.36 5.19 -22.29
C ASP A 5 12.18 5.04 -21.32
N VAL A 6 12.45 4.75 -20.06
CA VAL A 6 11.43 4.49 -19.05
C VAL A 6 11.75 5.26 -17.77
N VAL A 7 10.75 5.93 -17.23
CA VAL A 7 10.80 6.54 -15.90
C VAL A 7 9.95 5.70 -14.94
N ILE A 8 10.53 5.24 -13.83
CA ILE A 8 9.80 4.52 -12.78
C ILE A 8 9.80 5.38 -11.53
N HIS A 9 8.66 5.95 -11.19
CA HIS A 9 8.49 6.83 -10.04
C HIS A 9 7.88 6.06 -8.86
N LEU A 10 8.71 5.70 -7.88
CA LEU A 10 8.34 4.96 -6.69
C LEU A 10 8.32 5.84 -5.42
N ALA A 11 8.90 7.03 -5.49
CA ALA A 11 9.03 7.91 -4.34
C ALA A 11 7.67 8.33 -3.79
N ALA A 12 7.48 8.19 -2.49
CA ALA A 12 6.26 8.55 -1.80
C ALA A 12 6.48 8.69 -0.29
N VAL A 13 5.61 9.46 0.36
CA VAL A 13 5.44 9.44 1.81
C VAL A 13 4.20 8.64 2.15
N ILE A 14 4.38 7.55 2.90
CA ILE A 14 3.28 6.65 3.32
C ILE A 14 2.76 7.05 4.70
N CYS A 15 3.66 7.55 5.58
CA CYS A 15 3.34 8.00 6.93
C CYS A 15 3.83 9.43 7.11
N ALA A 16 2.92 10.40 7.05
CA ALA A 16 3.18 11.81 7.32
C ALA A 16 2.50 12.24 8.64
N GLU A 17 3.05 13.25 9.28
CA GLU A 17 2.45 13.84 10.49
C GLU A 17 1.30 14.79 10.15
N LYS A 18 1.37 15.44 9.00
CA LYS A 18 0.37 16.40 8.52
C LYS A 18 -0.18 15.97 7.18
N ASP A 19 -1.46 16.21 6.96
CA ASP A 19 -2.11 15.92 5.67
C ASP A 19 -1.44 16.69 4.51
N ALA A 20 -0.98 17.91 4.77
CA ALA A 20 -0.27 18.73 3.78
C ALA A 20 1.04 18.07 3.26
N ASP A 21 1.69 17.23 4.06
CA ASP A 21 2.93 16.55 3.65
C ASP A 21 2.62 15.45 2.60
N TYR A 22 1.42 14.83 2.68
CA TYR A 22 0.97 13.91 1.62
C TYR A 22 0.77 14.64 0.30
N ASP A 23 0.13 15.81 0.31
CA ASP A 23 -0.09 16.61 -0.89
C ASP A 23 1.24 17.12 -1.46
N ALA A 24 2.16 17.59 -0.60
CA ALA A 24 3.46 18.08 -1.04
C ALA A 24 4.30 17.00 -1.74
N VAL A 25 4.37 15.79 -1.18
CA VAL A 25 5.25 14.72 -1.70
C VAL A 25 4.53 13.84 -2.72
N ASN A 26 3.27 13.43 -2.46
CA ASN A 26 2.60 12.45 -3.31
C ASN A 26 1.83 13.07 -4.48
N TYR A 27 1.65 14.40 -4.49
CA TYR A 27 0.99 15.12 -5.56
C TYR A 27 1.87 16.22 -6.16
N ALA A 28 2.30 17.23 -5.38
CA ALA A 28 3.03 18.38 -5.92
C ALA A 28 4.39 17.98 -6.50
N ALA A 29 5.18 17.14 -5.80
CA ALA A 29 6.44 16.65 -6.33
C ALA A 29 6.27 15.80 -7.60
N VAL A 30 5.14 15.07 -7.74
CA VAL A 30 4.81 14.36 -8.98
C VAL A 30 4.51 15.37 -10.10
N ALA A 31 3.75 16.43 -9.82
CA ALA A 31 3.47 17.48 -10.78
C ALA A 31 4.77 18.17 -11.25
N ASP A 32 5.70 18.43 -10.33
CA ASP A 32 7.01 19.02 -10.64
C ASP A 32 7.87 18.09 -11.51
N LEU A 33 7.88 16.78 -11.21
CA LEU A 33 8.56 15.78 -12.05
C LEU A 33 7.98 15.78 -13.47
N LEU A 34 6.66 15.74 -13.61
CA LEU A 34 5.98 15.76 -14.91
C LEU A 34 6.27 17.06 -15.69
N ALA A 35 6.25 18.21 -15.01
CA ALA A 35 6.62 19.48 -15.61
C ALA A 35 8.10 19.52 -16.01
N CYS A 36 9.00 18.92 -15.22
CA CYS A 36 10.41 18.79 -15.56
C CYS A 36 10.61 17.94 -16.83
N ILE A 37 9.96 16.79 -16.94
CA ILE A 37 9.96 15.94 -18.14
C ILE A 37 9.36 16.71 -19.32
N GLY A 38 8.27 17.45 -19.09
CA GLY A 38 7.59 18.26 -20.11
C GLY A 38 8.49 19.32 -20.76
N ARG A 39 9.46 19.86 -20.02
CA ARG A 39 10.43 20.85 -20.53
C ARG A 39 11.62 20.26 -21.31
N GLN A 40 11.79 18.91 -21.27
CA GLN A 40 12.88 18.27 -22.02
C GLN A 40 12.59 18.24 -23.52
N SER A 41 13.64 18.26 -24.36
CA SER A 41 13.53 18.03 -25.81
C SER A 41 13.15 16.59 -26.19
N TRP A 42 13.26 15.68 -25.23
CA TRP A 42 12.89 14.25 -25.34
C TRP A 42 11.75 13.92 -24.39
N LYS A 43 11.07 12.81 -24.62
CA LYS A 43 10.05 12.24 -23.74
C LYS A 43 10.36 10.76 -23.52
N PRO A 44 10.09 10.22 -22.32
CA PRO A 44 10.20 8.78 -22.11
C PRO A 44 9.17 8.05 -22.97
N ARG A 45 9.52 6.85 -23.43
CA ARG A 45 8.55 5.96 -24.06
C ARG A 45 7.41 5.62 -23.10
N ARG A 46 7.73 5.47 -21.79
CA ARG A 46 6.74 5.17 -20.76
C ARG A 46 7.15 5.74 -19.39
N LEU A 47 6.17 6.21 -18.65
CA LEU A 47 6.31 6.54 -17.24
C LEU A 47 5.45 5.60 -16.40
N LEU A 48 6.06 4.88 -15.44
CA LEU A 48 5.39 4.10 -14.43
C LEU A 48 5.26 4.91 -13.13
N PHE A 49 4.06 4.96 -12.59
CA PHE A 49 3.75 5.67 -11.35
C PHE A 49 3.22 4.70 -10.29
N ALA A 50 3.96 4.57 -9.20
CA ALA A 50 3.50 3.82 -8.04
C ALA A 50 2.41 4.60 -7.30
N SER A 51 1.17 4.19 -7.51
CA SER A 51 0.01 4.61 -6.75
C SER A 51 -0.19 3.70 -5.52
N SER A 52 -1.40 3.41 -5.12
CA SER A 52 -1.75 2.52 -4.01
C SER A 52 -3.19 2.03 -4.15
N LEU A 53 -3.52 0.88 -3.58
CA LEU A 53 -4.91 0.45 -3.38
C LEU A 53 -5.71 1.50 -2.56
N ALA A 54 -5.05 2.26 -1.68
CA ALA A 54 -5.66 3.37 -0.96
C ALA A 54 -6.24 4.45 -1.89
N ALA A 55 -5.71 4.62 -3.11
CA ALA A 55 -6.25 5.54 -4.11
C ALA A 55 -7.60 5.06 -4.69
N ALA A 56 -7.86 3.75 -4.67
CA ALA A 56 -9.18 3.20 -5.00
C ALA A 56 -10.15 3.36 -3.83
N GLY A 57 -9.66 3.26 -2.60
CA GLY A 57 -10.47 3.21 -1.39
C GLY A 57 -10.90 1.79 -1.01
N PRO A 58 -11.80 1.64 0.00
CA PRO A 58 -12.35 0.35 0.38
C PRO A 58 -13.30 -0.19 -0.70
N ASN A 59 -13.49 -1.50 -0.73
CA ASN A 59 -14.45 -2.09 -1.66
C ASN A 59 -15.87 -1.61 -1.34
N PRO A 60 -16.68 -1.32 -2.38
CA PRO A 60 -18.03 -0.77 -2.22
C PRO A 60 -19.07 -1.75 -1.65
N GLY A 61 -18.62 -2.81 -1.00
CA GLY A 61 -19.45 -3.83 -0.35
C GLY A 61 -19.43 -5.18 -1.07
N GLY A 62 -19.90 -6.22 -0.37
CA GLY A 62 -19.96 -7.57 -0.89
C GLY A 62 -18.62 -8.31 -0.95
N ASP A 63 -18.61 -9.44 -1.63
CA ASP A 63 -17.44 -10.32 -1.76
C ASP A 63 -16.53 -9.97 -2.95
N GLY A 64 -16.85 -8.91 -3.69
CA GLY A 64 -16.09 -8.44 -4.85
C GLY A 64 -14.70 -7.92 -4.51
N ALA A 65 -13.80 -7.98 -5.47
CA ALA A 65 -12.52 -7.30 -5.45
C ALA A 65 -12.59 -6.05 -6.33
N HIS A 66 -11.88 -4.99 -5.99
CA HIS A 66 -11.69 -3.85 -6.88
C HIS A 66 -11.08 -4.30 -8.21
N SER A 67 -11.64 -3.78 -9.28
CA SER A 67 -11.09 -3.81 -10.63
C SER A 67 -10.79 -2.38 -11.10
N GLU A 68 -10.09 -2.24 -12.21
CA GLU A 68 -9.71 -0.93 -12.76
C GLU A 68 -10.91 -0.14 -13.31
N SER A 69 -12.05 -0.77 -13.51
CA SER A 69 -13.31 -0.12 -13.93
C SER A 69 -14.10 0.50 -12.79
N ASP A 70 -13.76 0.19 -11.54
CA ASP A 70 -14.49 0.70 -10.39
C ASP A 70 -14.15 2.15 -10.10
N GLU A 71 -15.15 2.91 -9.66
CA GLU A 71 -14.94 4.29 -9.24
C GLU A 71 -14.06 4.33 -7.99
N ALA A 72 -13.04 5.18 -8.04
CA ALA A 72 -12.12 5.35 -6.93
C ALA A 72 -12.72 6.28 -5.86
N GLN A 73 -12.82 5.80 -4.62
CA GLN A 73 -13.38 6.51 -3.46
C GLN A 73 -12.41 6.49 -2.27
N PRO A 74 -11.26 7.20 -2.36
CA PRO A 74 -10.26 7.21 -1.30
C PRO A 74 -10.80 7.83 -0.01
N VAL A 75 -10.63 7.14 1.12
CA VAL A 75 -11.19 7.54 2.42
C VAL A 75 -10.24 8.39 3.27
N GLU A 76 -8.95 8.50 2.87
CA GLU A 76 -7.91 9.18 3.65
C GLU A 76 -6.99 10.04 2.78
N SER A 77 -6.24 10.98 3.38
CA SER A 77 -5.44 12.00 2.67
C SER A 77 -4.37 11.41 1.77
N TYR A 78 -3.68 10.35 2.20
CA TYR A 78 -2.70 9.63 1.36
C TYR A 78 -3.34 9.08 0.07
N GLY A 79 -4.48 8.37 0.20
CA GLY A 79 -5.20 7.83 -0.95
C GLY A 79 -5.70 8.92 -1.89
N ARG A 80 -6.21 10.05 -1.34
CA ARG A 80 -6.63 11.20 -2.13
C ARG A 80 -5.48 11.83 -2.91
N ALA A 81 -4.32 12.04 -2.27
CA ALA A 81 -3.13 12.59 -2.92
C ALA A 81 -2.63 11.66 -4.04
N LYS A 82 -2.57 10.33 -3.80
CA LYS A 82 -2.21 9.35 -4.83
C LYS A 82 -3.19 9.35 -6.00
N ARG A 83 -4.51 9.41 -5.72
CA ARG A 83 -5.54 9.49 -6.76
C ARG A 83 -5.42 10.75 -7.60
N ALA A 84 -5.18 11.90 -6.97
CA ALA A 84 -4.96 13.16 -7.67
C ALA A 84 -3.75 13.09 -8.60
N ALA A 85 -2.65 12.49 -8.14
CA ALA A 85 -1.45 12.28 -8.96
C ALA A 85 -1.70 11.32 -10.14
N GLU A 86 -2.47 10.22 -9.97
CA GLU A 86 -2.88 9.35 -11.09
C GLU A 86 -3.54 10.14 -12.23
N LEU A 87 -4.43 11.08 -11.87
CA LEU A 87 -5.13 11.92 -12.84
C LEU A 87 -4.20 12.88 -13.59
N LEU A 88 -3.12 13.34 -12.96
CA LEU A 88 -2.07 14.13 -13.63
C LEU A 88 -1.23 13.25 -14.56
N VAL A 89 -0.83 12.08 -14.09
CA VAL A 89 -0.04 11.10 -14.85
C VAL A 89 -0.79 10.67 -16.12
N ALA A 90 -2.08 10.40 -16.02
CA ALA A 90 -2.90 9.98 -17.16
C ALA A 90 -3.12 11.06 -18.25
N LYS A 91 -2.76 12.32 -17.95
CA LYS A 91 -2.89 13.44 -18.92
C LYS A 91 -1.61 13.70 -19.73
N GLN A 92 -0.55 12.94 -19.49
CA GLN A 92 0.71 13.17 -20.17
C GLN A 92 0.64 12.78 -21.65
N PRO A 93 1.39 13.45 -22.56
CA PRO A 93 1.37 13.18 -24.00
C PRO A 93 2.19 11.95 -24.42
N TYR A 94 2.62 11.12 -23.48
CA TYR A 94 3.37 9.88 -23.69
C TYR A 94 2.74 8.76 -22.85
N ALA A 95 3.06 7.49 -23.16
CA ALA A 95 2.45 6.37 -22.46
C ALA A 95 2.75 6.39 -20.96
N THR A 96 1.73 6.16 -20.14
CA THR A 96 1.85 6.09 -18.69
C THR A 96 1.18 4.85 -18.15
N THR A 97 1.73 4.32 -17.08
CA THR A 97 1.13 3.21 -16.32
C THR A 97 1.11 3.58 -14.84
N SER A 98 -0.07 3.80 -14.30
CA SER A 98 -0.26 3.85 -12.84
C SER A 98 -0.54 2.45 -12.32
N PHE A 99 0.10 2.07 -11.21
CA PHE A 99 -0.19 0.79 -10.59
C PHE A 99 -0.50 0.95 -9.11
N ARG A 100 -1.48 0.19 -8.62
CA ARG A 100 -2.06 0.25 -7.27
C ARG A 100 -1.70 -1.01 -6.48
N PRO A 101 -0.52 -1.08 -5.86
CA PRO A 101 -0.21 -2.18 -4.96
C PRO A 101 -1.10 -2.11 -3.71
N PRO A 102 -1.52 -3.27 -3.18
CA PRO A 102 -2.11 -3.40 -1.85
C PRO A 102 -1.02 -3.36 -0.77
N ILE A 103 -1.18 -4.12 0.33
CA ILE A 103 -0.12 -4.29 1.31
C ILE A 103 1.08 -4.98 0.63
N VAL A 104 2.21 -4.28 0.57
CA VAL A 104 3.47 -4.86 0.06
C VAL A 104 4.22 -5.46 1.23
N LEU A 105 4.52 -6.75 1.16
CA LEU A 105 5.26 -7.47 2.19
C LEU A 105 6.67 -7.79 1.70
N GLY A 106 7.67 -7.48 2.50
CA GLY A 106 9.06 -7.77 2.16
C GLY A 106 10.04 -7.22 3.18
N PRO A 107 11.35 -7.50 3.02
CA PRO A 107 12.38 -6.98 3.90
C PRO A 107 12.50 -5.46 3.78
N GLY A 108 12.78 -4.79 4.91
CA GLY A 108 13.13 -3.37 4.94
C GLY A 108 11.97 -2.39 4.92
N ASP A 109 10.70 -2.82 4.93
CA ASP A 109 9.54 -1.94 4.97
C ASP A 109 9.25 -1.45 6.40
N PRO A 110 9.44 -0.15 6.74
CA PRO A 110 9.14 0.37 8.06
C PRO A 110 7.65 0.34 8.43
N ALA A 111 6.76 0.39 7.42
CA ALA A 111 5.31 0.45 7.66
C ALA A 111 4.78 -0.87 8.21
N SER A 112 5.24 -2.00 7.67
CA SER A 112 4.84 -3.33 8.14
C SER A 112 5.51 -3.73 9.45
N LEU A 113 6.67 -3.15 9.82
CA LEU A 113 7.40 -3.50 11.05
C LEU A 113 6.52 -3.44 12.31
N THR A 114 5.63 -2.47 12.39
CA THR A 114 4.68 -2.34 13.51
C THR A 114 3.78 -3.56 13.67
N LEU A 115 3.34 -4.17 12.56
CA LEU A 115 2.54 -5.40 12.57
C LEU A 115 3.36 -6.57 13.13
N PHE A 116 4.64 -6.68 12.73
CA PHE A 116 5.55 -7.71 13.24
C PHE A 116 5.83 -7.54 14.74
N GLN A 117 6.01 -6.31 15.21
CA GLN A 117 6.16 -6.00 16.64
C GLN A 117 4.89 -6.30 17.43
N MET A 118 3.71 -5.98 16.89
CA MET A 118 2.43 -6.27 17.52
C MET A 118 2.19 -7.79 17.62
N ALA A 119 2.51 -8.54 16.57
CA ALA A 119 2.34 -9.99 16.53
C ALA A 119 3.25 -10.75 17.52
N ARG A 120 4.29 -10.12 18.05
CA ARG A 120 5.13 -10.67 19.15
C ARG A 120 4.51 -10.54 20.51
N ARG A 121 3.48 -9.70 20.66
CA ARG A 121 2.75 -9.53 21.92
C ARG A 121 1.74 -10.68 22.08
N LEU A 122 1.41 -11.01 23.31
CA LEU A 122 0.40 -12.04 23.61
C LEU A 122 -0.99 -11.66 23.05
N LEU A 123 -1.30 -10.37 23.06
CA LEU A 123 -2.60 -9.81 22.67
C LEU A 123 -2.44 -8.85 21.49
N ALA A 124 -3.28 -9.00 20.48
CA ALA A 124 -3.42 -8.08 19.35
C ALA A 124 -4.83 -7.49 19.35
N PRO A 125 -5.01 -6.22 19.75
CA PRO A 125 -6.30 -5.56 19.67
C PRO A 125 -6.65 -5.25 18.21
N LEU A 126 -7.79 -5.76 17.75
CA LEU A 126 -8.35 -5.47 16.42
C LEU A 126 -9.81 -5.01 16.54
N PRO A 127 -10.34 -4.24 15.59
CA PRO A 127 -11.74 -3.83 15.63
C PRO A 127 -12.68 -5.01 15.74
N ALA A 128 -13.67 -4.90 16.64
CA ALA A 128 -14.71 -5.91 16.78
C ALA A 128 -15.62 -5.94 15.54
N GLY A 129 -16.10 -7.13 15.20
CA GLY A 129 -16.94 -7.42 14.04
C GLY A 129 -16.32 -8.46 13.12
N ALA A 130 -16.78 -8.50 11.87
CA ALA A 130 -16.19 -9.37 10.85
C ALA A 130 -14.72 -8.97 10.59
N PRO A 131 -13.81 -9.94 10.44
CA PRO A 131 -12.43 -9.65 10.09
C PRO A 131 -12.34 -8.86 8.78
N GLN A 132 -11.48 -7.83 8.77
CA GLN A 132 -11.22 -7.04 7.56
C GLN A 132 -10.55 -7.92 6.50
N ARG A 133 -11.04 -7.85 5.27
CA ARG A 133 -10.48 -8.56 4.12
C ARG A 133 -9.44 -7.71 3.43
N LEU A 134 -8.31 -8.32 3.08
CA LEU A 134 -7.13 -7.64 2.58
C LEU A 134 -6.53 -8.37 1.38
N SER A 135 -5.99 -7.60 0.44
CA SER A 135 -5.02 -8.07 -0.55
C SER A 135 -3.61 -7.75 -0.11
N PHE A 136 -2.66 -8.53 -0.59
CA PHE A 136 -1.23 -8.30 -0.42
C PHE A 136 -0.46 -8.66 -1.69
N VAL A 137 0.80 -8.26 -1.74
CA VAL A 137 1.77 -8.68 -2.75
C VAL A 137 3.15 -8.79 -2.11
N ASP A 138 3.95 -9.75 -2.53
CA ASP A 138 5.37 -9.82 -2.19
C ASP A 138 6.15 -8.72 -2.92
N VAL A 139 7.16 -8.14 -2.28
CA VAL A 139 7.95 -7.05 -2.87
C VAL A 139 8.70 -7.48 -4.13
N PHE A 140 9.13 -8.75 -4.24
CA PHE A 140 9.81 -9.25 -5.43
C PHE A 140 8.82 -9.56 -6.55
N ASP A 141 7.64 -10.12 -6.23
CA ASP A 141 6.57 -10.27 -7.23
C ASP A 141 6.14 -8.88 -7.77
N LEU A 142 6.09 -7.85 -6.90
CA LEU A 142 5.82 -6.48 -7.32
C LEU A 142 6.92 -5.94 -8.23
N ALA A 143 8.18 -6.21 -7.94
CA ALA A 143 9.30 -5.82 -8.80
C ALA A 143 9.20 -6.49 -10.18
N GLU A 144 8.85 -7.79 -10.25
CA GLU A 144 8.56 -8.48 -11.52
C GLU A 144 7.39 -7.82 -12.28
N ALA A 145 6.31 -7.41 -11.57
CA ALA A 145 5.20 -6.68 -12.17
C ALA A 145 5.65 -5.34 -12.79
N ILE A 146 6.49 -4.58 -12.06
CA ILE A 146 7.02 -3.31 -12.55
C ILE A 146 7.84 -3.52 -13.83
N VAL A 147 8.68 -4.55 -13.88
CA VAL A 147 9.45 -4.90 -15.08
C VAL A 147 8.53 -5.31 -16.23
N ALA A 148 7.49 -6.11 -15.97
CA ALA A 148 6.52 -6.49 -16.98
C ALA A 148 5.78 -5.27 -17.56
N MET A 149 5.34 -4.34 -16.70
CA MET A 149 4.70 -3.09 -17.12
C MET A 149 5.66 -2.16 -17.86
N ALA A 150 6.94 -2.12 -17.49
CA ALA A 150 7.96 -1.31 -18.16
C ALA A 150 8.23 -1.80 -19.59
N ASN A 151 8.12 -3.11 -19.82
CA ASN A 151 8.31 -3.73 -21.11
C ASN A 151 7.06 -3.76 -22.00
N ASP A 152 5.91 -3.28 -21.52
CA ASP A 152 4.70 -3.14 -22.33
C ASP A 152 4.99 -2.19 -23.52
N GLY A 153 4.80 -2.70 -24.74
CA GLY A 153 5.05 -1.97 -25.99
C GLY A 153 3.91 -1.05 -26.42
N SER A 154 2.78 -1.00 -25.68
CA SER A 154 1.63 -0.19 -26.05
C SER A 154 1.86 1.30 -25.76
N ASP A 155 1.29 2.19 -26.57
CA ASP A 155 1.31 3.64 -26.36
C ASP A 155 0.15 4.13 -25.45
N ALA A 156 -0.62 3.21 -24.86
CA ALA A 156 -1.79 3.54 -24.08
C ALA A 156 -1.45 3.92 -22.63
N HIS A 157 -2.30 4.79 -22.06
CA HIS A 157 -2.35 4.97 -20.62
C HIS A 157 -2.98 3.75 -19.95
N ARG A 158 -2.35 3.25 -18.90
CA ARG A 158 -2.80 2.06 -18.19
C ARG A 158 -2.96 2.34 -16.69
N LEU A 159 -3.90 1.64 -16.10
CA LEU A 159 -4.06 1.52 -14.66
C LEU A 159 -4.13 0.03 -14.33
N TYR A 160 -3.38 -0.42 -13.30
CA TYR A 160 -3.38 -1.81 -12.87
C TYR A 160 -3.42 -1.91 -11.35
N PHE A 161 -4.08 -2.95 -10.85
CA PHE A 161 -3.80 -3.47 -9.52
C PHE A 161 -2.71 -4.54 -9.59
N THR A 162 -1.89 -4.63 -8.53
CA THR A 162 -0.79 -5.61 -8.43
C THR A 162 -0.94 -6.39 -7.13
N SER A 163 -1.68 -7.48 -7.15
CA SER A 163 -2.00 -8.26 -5.95
C SER A 163 -1.78 -9.75 -6.16
N SER A 164 -1.51 -10.47 -5.05
CA SER A 164 -1.68 -11.92 -5.01
C SER A 164 -3.15 -12.28 -5.20
N GLU A 165 -3.43 -13.42 -5.82
CA GLU A 165 -4.76 -14.01 -5.88
C GLU A 165 -5.24 -14.50 -4.51
N GLN A 166 -4.32 -14.75 -3.59
CA GLN A 166 -4.64 -15.13 -2.21
C GLN A 166 -5.23 -13.92 -1.47
N ARG A 167 -6.50 -14.00 -1.10
CA ARG A 167 -7.17 -13.04 -0.23
C ARG A 167 -7.04 -13.47 1.20
N ILE A 168 -6.74 -12.53 2.08
CA ILE A 168 -6.50 -12.79 3.50
C ILE A 168 -7.37 -11.91 4.38
N THR A 169 -7.42 -12.22 5.66
CA THR A 169 -7.99 -11.34 6.68
C THR A 169 -6.88 -10.72 7.55
N ASN A 170 -7.18 -9.60 8.19
CA ASN A 170 -6.28 -9.00 9.19
C ASN A 170 -5.96 -10.00 10.32
N HIS A 171 -6.89 -10.90 10.69
CA HIS A 171 -6.66 -11.96 11.68
C HIS A 171 -5.65 -13.00 11.19
N GLU A 172 -5.78 -13.44 9.93
CA GLU A 172 -4.83 -14.38 9.30
C GLU A 172 -3.45 -13.76 9.19
N LEU A 173 -3.37 -12.50 8.73
CA LEU A 173 -2.09 -11.78 8.62
C LEU A 173 -1.34 -11.76 9.96
N ILE A 174 -1.99 -11.31 11.03
CA ILE A 174 -1.38 -11.22 12.37
C ILE A 174 -0.99 -12.60 12.91
N ARG A 175 -1.83 -13.62 12.72
CA ARG A 175 -1.52 -15.00 13.17
C ARG A 175 -0.36 -15.60 12.39
N THR A 176 -0.30 -15.38 11.06
CA THR A 176 0.82 -15.84 10.23
C THR A 176 2.11 -15.16 10.64
N ILE A 177 2.09 -13.84 10.88
CA ILE A 177 3.26 -13.10 11.36
C ILE A 177 3.72 -13.62 12.73
N ALA A 178 2.80 -13.92 13.66
CA ALA A 178 3.15 -14.50 14.96
C ALA A 178 3.77 -15.90 14.81
N ALA A 179 3.13 -16.77 14.01
CA ALA A 179 3.57 -18.15 13.79
C ALA A 179 4.98 -18.22 13.19
N VAL A 180 5.28 -17.40 12.18
CA VAL A 180 6.63 -17.30 11.57
C VAL A 180 7.69 -16.87 12.59
N GLN A 181 7.32 -16.04 13.56
CA GLN A 181 8.22 -15.62 14.65
C GLN A 181 8.24 -16.59 15.84
N GLY A 182 7.66 -17.79 15.72
CA GLY A 182 7.58 -18.78 16.80
C GLY A 182 6.73 -18.30 17.99
N LYS A 183 5.77 -17.38 17.76
CA LYS A 183 4.90 -16.80 18.79
C LYS A 183 3.44 -17.21 18.58
N ARG A 184 2.66 -17.10 19.63
CA ARG A 184 1.19 -17.20 19.60
C ARG A 184 0.60 -15.86 19.97
N VAL A 185 -0.39 -15.43 19.21
CA VAL A 185 -1.12 -14.17 19.45
C VAL A 185 -2.61 -14.45 19.59
N LEU A 186 -3.22 -13.86 20.61
CA LEU A 186 -4.66 -13.85 20.79
C LEU A 186 -5.21 -12.53 20.23
N VAL A 187 -6.05 -12.63 19.23
CA VAL A 187 -6.77 -11.46 18.69
C VAL A 187 -7.87 -11.09 19.67
N VAL A 188 -7.83 -9.86 20.15
CA VAL A 188 -8.82 -9.31 21.09
C VAL A 188 -9.73 -8.34 20.33
N PRO A 189 -11.03 -8.65 20.19
CA PRO A 189 -11.96 -7.76 19.52
C PRO A 189 -12.24 -6.53 20.39
N VAL A 190 -11.93 -5.34 19.87
CA VAL A 190 -12.15 -4.06 20.54
C VAL A 190 -13.35 -3.36 19.90
N PRO A 191 -14.40 -3.01 20.67
CA PRO A 191 -15.52 -2.23 20.15
C PRO A 191 -15.09 -0.92 19.50
N ARG A 192 -15.64 -0.60 18.33
CA ARG A 192 -15.26 0.60 17.55
C ARG A 192 -15.28 1.90 18.38
N PRO A 193 -16.30 2.18 19.25
CA PRO A 193 -16.28 3.38 20.10
C PRO A 193 -15.08 3.43 21.07
N LEU A 194 -14.68 2.28 21.62
CA LEU A 194 -13.52 2.20 22.51
C LEU A 194 -12.21 2.40 21.74
N LEU A 195 -12.10 1.84 20.55
CA LEU A 195 -10.95 2.06 19.66
C LEU A 195 -10.85 3.54 19.26
N TYR A 196 -11.98 4.18 18.94
CA TYR A 196 -12.03 5.62 18.64
C TYR A 196 -11.59 6.47 19.85
N LEU A 197 -12.08 6.15 21.05
CA LEU A 197 -11.65 6.83 22.26
C LEU A 197 -10.14 6.66 22.51
N ALA A 198 -9.62 5.43 22.35
CA ALA A 198 -8.19 5.16 22.48
C ALA A 198 -7.35 5.98 21.47
N MET A 199 -7.81 6.09 20.21
CA MET A 199 -7.19 6.93 19.20
C MET A 199 -7.17 8.41 19.64
N ARG A 200 -8.30 8.94 20.10
CA ARG A 200 -8.40 10.34 20.58
C ARG A 200 -7.45 10.63 21.74
N VAL A 201 -7.38 9.72 22.71
CA VAL A 201 -6.46 9.83 23.85
C VAL A 201 -5.00 9.77 23.39
N ALA A 202 -4.66 8.82 22.51
CA ALA A 202 -3.30 8.71 21.95
C ALA A 202 -2.89 9.97 21.16
N THR A 203 -3.82 10.55 20.39
CA THR A 203 -3.57 11.80 19.66
C THR A 203 -3.34 12.99 20.60
N ALA A 204 -4.16 13.13 21.65
CA ALA A 204 -3.98 14.18 22.65
C ALA A 204 -2.65 14.01 23.41
N PHE A 205 -2.29 12.79 23.78
CA PHE A 205 -1.02 12.49 24.45
C PHE A 205 0.19 12.80 23.54
N SER A 206 0.12 12.43 22.25
CA SER A 206 1.14 12.76 21.26
C SER A 206 1.34 14.28 21.11
N ALA A 207 0.25 15.04 21.08
CA ALA A 207 0.29 16.49 20.99
C ALA A 207 0.97 17.15 22.21
N LEU A 208 0.81 16.55 23.41
CA LEU A 208 1.39 17.05 24.65
C LEU A 208 2.85 16.66 24.86
N THR A 209 3.22 15.46 24.40
CA THR A 209 4.55 14.86 24.73
C THR A 209 5.53 14.86 23.55
N GLY A 210 5.05 15.12 22.31
CA GLY A 210 5.84 14.96 21.09
C GLY A 210 6.14 13.49 20.74
N VAL A 211 5.63 12.52 21.49
CA VAL A 211 5.78 11.09 21.19
C VAL A 211 4.88 10.72 20.02
N ARG A 212 5.45 10.12 18.98
CA ARG A 212 4.72 9.78 17.76
C ARG A 212 3.55 8.83 18.04
N ASN A 213 2.35 9.25 17.65
CA ASN A 213 1.16 8.43 17.72
C ASN A 213 1.14 7.40 16.57
N GLN A 214 0.95 6.12 16.90
CA GLN A 214 0.79 5.04 15.93
C GLN A 214 -0.67 4.73 15.61
N LEU A 215 -1.61 5.22 16.42
CA LEU A 215 -3.05 5.05 16.22
C LEU A 215 -3.68 6.41 15.94
N ASP A 216 -3.54 6.88 14.72
CA ASP A 216 -4.13 8.12 14.22
C ASP A 216 -5.48 7.90 13.54
N GLU A 217 -6.12 8.99 13.12
CA GLU A 217 -7.43 8.94 12.44
C GLU A 217 -7.37 8.17 11.11
N LYS A 218 -6.25 8.25 10.37
CA LYS A 218 -6.03 7.51 9.14
C LYS A 218 -6.04 6.00 9.39
N GLN A 219 -5.25 5.56 10.35
CA GLN A 219 -5.20 4.14 10.72
C GLN A 219 -6.54 3.64 11.25
N TYR A 220 -7.22 4.44 12.08
CA TYR A 220 -8.56 4.11 12.54
C TYR A 220 -9.53 3.90 11.37
N ARG A 221 -9.57 4.82 10.41
CA ARG A 221 -10.44 4.71 9.23
C ARG A 221 -10.10 3.48 8.40
N GLN A 222 -8.82 3.25 8.09
CA GLN A 222 -8.40 2.07 7.34
C GLN A 222 -8.74 0.75 8.06
N MET A 223 -8.51 0.67 9.37
CA MET A 223 -8.78 -0.55 10.15
C MET A 223 -10.27 -0.85 10.34
N THR A 224 -11.14 0.16 10.24
CA THR A 224 -12.59 -0.01 10.44
C THR A 224 -13.36 -0.26 9.16
N GLU A 225 -12.76 -0.08 8.00
CA GLU A 225 -13.35 -0.45 6.72
C GLU A 225 -13.37 -1.99 6.55
N PRO A 226 -14.43 -2.56 5.94
CA PRO A 226 -14.61 -4.00 5.90
C PRO A 226 -13.65 -4.71 4.95
N SER A 227 -13.20 -4.03 3.90
CA SER A 227 -12.46 -4.69 2.82
C SER A 227 -11.57 -3.73 2.04
N PHE A 228 -10.31 -4.15 1.83
CA PHE A 228 -9.37 -3.61 0.86
C PHE A 228 -8.83 -4.76 0.00
N VAL A 229 -9.65 -5.22 -0.94
CA VAL A 229 -9.34 -6.34 -1.83
C VAL A 229 -9.38 -5.88 -3.27
N CYS A 230 -8.39 -6.27 -4.07
CA CYS A 230 -8.32 -5.99 -5.50
C CYS A 230 -7.94 -7.24 -6.29
N THR A 231 -8.09 -7.19 -7.61
CA THR A 231 -7.66 -8.23 -8.53
C THR A 231 -6.65 -7.69 -9.53
N SER A 232 -5.63 -8.46 -9.87
CA SER A 232 -4.67 -8.16 -10.94
C SER A 232 -5.01 -8.82 -12.27
N ALA A 233 -6.26 -9.25 -12.45
CA ALA A 233 -6.69 -9.97 -13.65
C ALA A 233 -6.37 -9.22 -14.96
N ARG A 234 -6.50 -7.89 -14.97
CA ARG A 234 -6.15 -7.05 -16.12
C ARG A 234 -4.65 -7.05 -16.40
N LEU A 235 -3.82 -6.88 -15.38
CA LEU A 235 -2.37 -6.95 -15.53
C LEU A 235 -1.93 -8.32 -16.04
N THR A 236 -2.52 -9.40 -15.50
CA THR A 236 -2.28 -10.77 -15.96
C THR A 236 -2.65 -10.94 -17.43
N ALA A 237 -3.81 -10.45 -17.85
CA ALA A 237 -4.25 -10.55 -19.24
C ALA A 237 -3.35 -9.77 -20.22
N ASP A 238 -2.89 -8.58 -19.82
CA ASP A 238 -2.10 -7.71 -20.68
C ASP A 238 -0.61 -8.11 -20.74
N THR A 239 -0.06 -8.70 -19.66
CA THR A 239 1.41 -8.95 -19.54
C THR A 239 1.79 -10.40 -19.24
N GLY A 240 0.83 -11.26 -18.90
CA GLY A 240 1.11 -12.62 -18.41
C GLY A 240 1.65 -12.69 -16.98
N TRP A 241 1.82 -11.55 -16.29
CA TRP A 241 2.33 -11.53 -14.92
C TRP A 241 1.30 -12.06 -13.92
N GLN A 242 1.78 -12.84 -12.97
CA GLN A 242 1.01 -13.31 -11.81
C GLN A 242 1.91 -13.34 -10.57
N ALA A 243 1.36 -12.90 -9.44
CA ALA A 243 2.05 -13.08 -8.16
C ALA A 243 2.12 -14.56 -7.78
N LYS A 244 3.29 -15.03 -7.39
CA LYS A 244 3.59 -16.45 -7.11
C LYS A 244 3.80 -16.73 -5.63
N THR A 245 4.16 -15.70 -4.85
CA THR A 245 4.59 -15.87 -3.47
C THR A 245 3.38 -15.94 -2.53
N ARG A 246 3.35 -16.97 -1.69
CA ARG A 246 2.30 -17.16 -0.68
C ARG A 246 2.54 -16.27 0.53
N LEU A 247 1.49 -15.98 1.29
CA LEU A 247 1.56 -15.12 2.48
C LEU A 247 2.66 -15.56 3.46
N GLU A 248 2.76 -16.84 3.75
CA GLU A 248 3.75 -17.38 4.70
C GLU A 248 5.18 -17.08 4.28
N ASP A 249 5.48 -17.24 2.97
CA ASP A 249 6.81 -16.99 2.41
C ASP A 249 7.14 -15.49 2.40
N CYS A 250 6.16 -14.64 2.06
CA CYS A 250 6.30 -13.17 2.17
C CYS A 250 6.64 -12.75 3.61
N VAL A 251 5.86 -13.26 4.57
CA VAL A 251 6.02 -12.93 5.99
C VAL A 251 7.36 -13.45 6.52
N LYS A 252 7.76 -14.67 6.15
CA LYS A 252 9.06 -15.24 6.54
C LYS A 252 10.21 -14.39 6.04
N ARG A 253 10.20 -14.03 4.76
CA ARG A 253 11.22 -13.16 4.14
C ARG A 253 11.29 -11.79 4.80
N ALA A 254 10.15 -11.18 5.10
CA ALA A 254 10.10 -9.91 5.81
C ALA A 254 10.68 -10.02 7.23
N ALA A 255 10.31 -11.07 7.99
CA ALA A 255 10.83 -11.33 9.34
C ALA A 255 12.35 -11.51 9.34
N GLU A 256 12.88 -12.29 8.40
CA GLU A 256 14.33 -12.50 8.20
C GLU A 256 15.04 -11.18 7.90
N GLY A 257 14.46 -10.34 7.02
CA GLY A 257 15.00 -9.03 6.70
C GLY A 257 15.03 -8.09 7.91
N TYR A 258 13.98 -8.04 8.71
CA TYR A 258 13.96 -7.23 9.95
C TYR A 258 14.94 -7.76 10.99
N ALA A 259 15.11 -9.08 11.12
CA ALA A 259 16.08 -9.66 12.03
C ALA A 259 17.53 -9.36 11.58
N ALA A 260 17.81 -9.43 10.28
CA ALA A 260 19.11 -9.07 9.71
C ALA A 260 19.44 -7.57 9.92
N ALA A 261 18.43 -6.70 9.85
CA ALA A 261 18.57 -5.27 10.12
C ALA A 261 18.61 -4.91 11.63
N GLY A 262 18.49 -5.90 12.53
CA GLY A 262 18.46 -5.67 13.99
C GLY A 262 17.17 -5.01 14.50
N LEU A 263 16.11 -4.95 13.68
CA LEU A 263 14.82 -4.34 14.02
C LEU A 263 13.89 -5.30 14.75
N LEU A 264 14.13 -6.58 14.63
CA LEU A 264 13.48 -7.64 15.37
C LEU A 264 14.54 -8.58 15.98
N PRO A 265 14.31 -9.17 17.16
CA PRO A 265 15.16 -10.21 17.70
C PRO A 265 15.17 -11.42 16.76
N LYS A 266 16.33 -12.07 16.68
CA LYS A 266 16.53 -13.35 15.97
C LYS A 266 15.72 -14.47 16.59
#